data_930330ebc50f3cd06d57be56926be18f
#
_entry.id   930330ebc50f3cd06d57be56926be18f
#
_cell.length_a   1.000
_cell.length_b   1.000
_cell.length_c   1.000
_cell.angle_alpha   90.00
_cell.angle_beta   90.00
_cell.angle_gamma   90.00
#
_symmetry.space_group_name_H-M   'P 1'
#
loop_
_entity.id
_entity.type
_entity.pdbx_description
1 polymer ?
#
loop_
_entity_poly.entity_id
_entity_poly.type
_entity_poly.pdbx_seq_one_letter_code
_entity_poly.pdbx_strand_id
1 'polypeptide(L)'
;MKGRHARGLTTALGPVSVNREYYWNEDGGVFRADAVLGIDGARTRQAIRLIALAAVDNSFARSQFVLREFCGWTIDDETIRRTTHAEAKRASVERPTRADATRFAAAPGAIEILIDAGKVNTLEGWRDVKIGLVLRREAGCPATPAQWDTRRLPHPTIQTTVAAIEGCGEFATRVRAETDRLHATSDTGVSVLGDGAEWIWNLAGIVVPQAAHVLDVYHALEHVGDAAKAIWGVGTEASKAQMESGRAAVLAEGKVGLERWLGAAFAEVPEGIDPESLVALAAYFAKHPTRLDYAGRLAAGQSIGSGAVEGSIKQNVNLRLKRSGARWKAEHVGPLIELRALSHEPEWQNLWTAV
;
A
#
# COMPACT_ATOMS: atom_id res chain seq x y z
N MET A 1 -37.03 -26.68 20.26
CA MET A 1 -37.47 -26.11 18.97
C MET A 1 -38.76 -25.34 19.19
N LYS A 2 -38.87 -24.10 18.72
CA LYS A 2 -40.08 -23.25 18.87
C LYS A 2 -40.86 -23.05 17.57
N GLY A 3 -40.46 -23.72 16.46
CA GLY A 3 -41.17 -23.62 15.18
C GLY A 3 -40.23 -23.49 13.98
N ARG A 4 -40.84 -23.48 12.81
CA ARG A 4 -40.15 -23.22 11.52
C ARG A 4 -40.52 -21.84 11.03
N HIS A 5 -39.52 -21.08 10.58
CA HIS A 5 -39.70 -19.72 10.08
C HIS A 5 -39.10 -19.60 8.67
N ALA A 6 -39.95 -19.21 7.72
CA ALA A 6 -39.49 -18.86 6.38
C ALA A 6 -38.70 -17.55 6.39
N ARG A 7 -37.62 -17.48 5.63
CA ARG A 7 -36.87 -16.27 5.40
C ARG A 7 -36.40 -16.16 3.96
N GLY A 8 -36.63 -14.98 3.36
CA GLY A 8 -36.02 -14.64 2.09
C GLY A 8 -34.54 -14.29 2.29
N LEU A 9 -33.69 -14.88 1.46
CA LEU A 9 -32.23 -14.67 1.45
C LEU A 9 -31.79 -14.30 0.04
N THR A 10 -30.81 -13.40 -0.05
CA THR A 10 -30.02 -13.20 -1.26
C THR A 10 -28.82 -14.14 -1.22
N THR A 11 -28.71 -15.02 -2.20
CA THR A 11 -27.58 -15.93 -2.38
C THR A 11 -26.79 -15.54 -3.63
N ALA A 12 -25.61 -16.13 -3.84
CA ALA A 12 -24.83 -15.94 -5.06
C ALA A 12 -25.59 -16.34 -6.34
N LEU A 13 -26.58 -17.22 -6.21
CA LEU A 13 -27.42 -17.71 -7.33
C LEU A 13 -28.76 -16.97 -7.44
N GLY A 14 -29.01 -15.95 -6.62
CA GLY A 14 -30.24 -15.18 -6.61
C GLY A 14 -31.02 -15.29 -5.29
N PRO A 15 -32.25 -14.75 -5.24
CA PRO A 15 -33.09 -14.80 -4.05
C PRO A 15 -33.68 -16.20 -3.86
N VAL A 16 -33.62 -16.69 -2.62
CA VAL A 16 -34.22 -17.97 -2.21
C VAL A 16 -35.03 -17.78 -0.93
N SER A 17 -35.99 -18.63 -0.70
CA SER A 17 -36.71 -18.71 0.57
C SER A 17 -36.33 -20.01 1.27
N VAL A 18 -35.84 -19.90 2.51
CA VAL A 18 -35.49 -21.08 3.32
C VAL A 18 -36.36 -21.15 4.56
N ASN A 19 -36.81 -22.36 4.90
CA ASN A 19 -37.50 -22.63 6.13
C ASN A 19 -36.47 -23.08 7.18
N ARG A 20 -36.33 -22.31 8.27
CA ARG A 20 -35.33 -22.55 9.30
C ARG A 20 -35.99 -22.91 10.61
N GLU A 21 -35.40 -23.82 11.37
CA GLU A 21 -35.82 -24.17 12.71
C GLU A 21 -35.26 -23.17 13.72
N TYR A 22 -36.13 -22.63 14.55
CA TYR A 22 -35.79 -21.71 15.63
C TYR A 22 -35.64 -22.46 16.94
N TYR A 23 -34.51 -22.26 17.57
CA TYR A 23 -34.20 -22.85 18.89
C TYR A 23 -34.11 -21.71 19.91
N TRP A 24 -34.59 -21.97 21.10
CA TRP A 24 -34.53 -21.07 22.23
C TRP A 24 -33.82 -21.74 23.38
N ASN A 25 -32.90 -21.03 24.05
CA ASN A 25 -32.25 -21.39 25.30
C ASN A 25 -32.22 -20.17 26.25
N GLU A 26 -31.51 -20.29 27.39
CA GLU A 26 -31.39 -19.23 28.37
C GLU A 26 -30.67 -17.98 27.82
N ASP A 27 -29.75 -18.17 26.84
CA ASP A 27 -29.00 -17.10 26.20
C ASP A 27 -29.78 -16.41 25.07
N GLY A 28 -30.99 -16.87 24.75
CA GLY A 28 -31.86 -16.32 23.71
C GLY A 28 -32.18 -17.28 22.55
N GLY A 29 -32.69 -16.73 21.45
CA GLY A 29 -33.13 -17.51 20.30
C GLY A 29 -32.12 -17.54 19.17
N VAL A 30 -31.93 -18.70 18.57
CA VAL A 30 -30.93 -18.92 17.52
C VAL A 30 -31.49 -19.79 16.39
N PHE A 31 -31.09 -19.46 15.15
CA PHE A 31 -31.27 -20.31 13.97
C PHE A 31 -29.95 -21.02 13.67
N ARG A 32 -29.79 -22.26 14.12
CA ARG A 32 -28.55 -23.02 13.93
C ARG A 32 -28.13 -23.16 12.48
N ALA A 33 -29.09 -23.23 11.57
CA ALA A 33 -28.81 -23.29 10.14
C ALA A 33 -28.11 -22.05 9.59
N ASP A 34 -28.27 -20.88 10.24
CA ASP A 34 -27.65 -19.64 9.76
C ASP A 34 -26.12 -19.71 9.83
N ALA A 35 -25.57 -20.27 10.90
CA ALA A 35 -24.12 -20.46 11.04
C ALA A 35 -23.59 -21.45 9.99
N VAL A 36 -24.27 -22.61 9.84
CA VAL A 36 -23.85 -23.65 8.89
C VAL A 36 -23.91 -23.16 7.43
N LEU A 37 -24.92 -22.34 7.11
CA LEU A 37 -25.13 -21.82 5.76
C LEU A 37 -24.38 -20.50 5.51
N GLY A 38 -23.64 -19.99 6.48
CA GLY A 38 -22.96 -18.70 6.38
C GLY A 38 -23.95 -17.56 6.09
N ILE A 39 -25.09 -17.54 6.79
CA ILE A 39 -26.12 -16.50 6.63
C ILE A 39 -25.85 -15.36 7.60
N ASP A 40 -25.64 -14.17 7.05
CA ASP A 40 -25.56 -12.93 7.81
C ASP A 40 -26.71 -12.00 7.40
N GLY A 41 -27.58 -11.74 8.36
CA GLY A 41 -28.80 -10.96 8.08
C GLY A 41 -29.69 -11.66 7.02
N ALA A 42 -29.90 -11.01 5.90
CA ALA A 42 -30.71 -11.52 4.78
C ALA A 42 -29.83 -12.00 3.59
N ARG A 43 -28.54 -12.28 3.82
CA ARG A 43 -27.58 -12.62 2.76
C ARG A 43 -26.71 -13.79 3.18
N THR A 44 -26.33 -14.60 2.20
CA THR A 44 -25.28 -15.60 2.39
C THR A 44 -23.92 -14.93 2.32
N ARG A 45 -22.91 -15.55 2.94
CA ARG A 45 -21.53 -15.09 2.93
C ARG A 45 -21.00 -14.86 1.50
N GLN A 46 -21.38 -15.74 0.55
CA GLN A 46 -20.99 -15.59 -0.85
C GLN A 46 -21.68 -14.40 -1.54
N ALA A 47 -22.93 -14.08 -1.20
CA ALA A 47 -23.58 -12.87 -1.71
C ALA A 47 -22.88 -11.61 -1.18
N ILE A 48 -22.51 -11.58 0.10
CA ILE A 48 -21.74 -10.49 0.70
C ILE A 48 -20.39 -10.32 0.00
N ARG A 49 -19.71 -11.42 -0.31
CA ARG A 49 -18.46 -11.40 -1.09
C ARG A 49 -18.62 -10.71 -2.44
N LEU A 50 -19.67 -11.03 -3.19
CA LEU A 50 -19.92 -10.41 -4.50
C LEU A 50 -20.24 -8.91 -4.36
N ILE A 51 -20.99 -8.52 -3.33
CA ILE A 51 -21.25 -7.11 -3.02
C ILE A 51 -19.91 -6.37 -2.74
N ALA A 52 -19.09 -6.92 -1.86
CA ALA A 52 -17.80 -6.34 -1.52
C ALA A 52 -16.89 -6.25 -2.75
N LEU A 53 -16.79 -7.33 -3.55
CA LEU A 53 -15.97 -7.36 -4.76
C LEU A 53 -16.41 -6.30 -5.79
N ALA A 54 -17.71 -6.14 -6.02
CA ALA A 54 -18.21 -5.09 -6.90
C ALA A 54 -17.88 -3.68 -6.36
N ALA A 55 -17.90 -3.49 -5.04
CA ALA A 55 -17.79 -2.19 -4.40
C ALA A 55 -16.36 -1.73 -4.13
N VAL A 56 -15.39 -2.65 -4.03
CA VAL A 56 -13.97 -2.27 -3.87
C VAL A 56 -13.41 -1.58 -5.12
N ASP A 57 -13.95 -1.91 -6.31
CA ASP A 57 -13.49 -1.34 -7.58
C ASP A 57 -14.38 -0.21 -8.11
N ASN A 58 -15.63 -0.15 -7.68
CA ASN A 58 -16.60 0.81 -8.21
C ASN A 58 -17.14 1.76 -7.13
N SER A 59 -17.75 2.88 -7.55
CA SER A 59 -18.64 3.63 -6.66
C SER A 59 -19.82 2.76 -6.23
N PHE A 60 -20.41 3.01 -5.08
CA PHE A 60 -21.53 2.21 -4.59
C PHE A 60 -22.72 2.23 -5.55
N ALA A 61 -23.05 3.39 -6.13
CA ALA A 61 -24.06 3.51 -7.18
C ALA A 61 -23.71 2.70 -8.44
N ARG A 62 -22.43 2.69 -8.87
CA ARG A 62 -22.02 1.85 -10.01
C ARG A 62 -22.05 0.36 -9.67
N SER A 63 -21.76 -0.01 -8.43
CA SER A 63 -21.85 -1.39 -7.96
C SER A 63 -23.29 -1.90 -7.97
N GLN A 64 -24.28 -1.05 -7.66
CA GLN A 64 -25.68 -1.37 -7.80
C GLN A 64 -26.03 -1.79 -9.24
N PHE A 65 -25.55 -0.99 -10.20
CA PHE A 65 -25.72 -1.33 -11.62
C PHE A 65 -25.04 -2.65 -11.99
N VAL A 66 -23.79 -2.84 -11.59
CA VAL A 66 -23.00 -4.06 -11.88
C VAL A 66 -23.70 -5.31 -11.31
N LEU A 67 -24.14 -5.27 -10.06
CA LEU A 67 -24.83 -6.39 -9.42
C LEU A 67 -26.18 -6.68 -10.05
N ARG A 68 -26.91 -5.65 -10.52
CA ARG A 68 -28.14 -5.85 -11.28
C ARG A 68 -27.88 -6.53 -12.61
N GLU A 69 -26.90 -6.08 -13.39
CA GLU A 69 -26.60 -6.62 -14.72
C GLU A 69 -26.06 -8.06 -14.67
N PHE A 70 -25.17 -8.36 -13.71
CA PHE A 70 -24.52 -9.67 -13.64
C PHE A 70 -25.24 -10.69 -12.77
N CYS A 71 -25.90 -10.23 -11.71
CA CYS A 71 -26.55 -11.13 -10.73
C CYS A 71 -28.09 -11.05 -10.74
N GLY A 72 -28.67 -10.08 -11.44
CA GLY A 72 -30.10 -9.82 -11.42
C GLY A 72 -30.60 -9.27 -10.07
N TRP A 73 -29.73 -8.73 -9.23
CA TRP A 73 -30.08 -8.29 -7.87
C TRP A 73 -30.56 -6.85 -7.84
N THR A 74 -31.61 -6.60 -7.09
CA THR A 74 -32.08 -5.27 -6.75
C THR A 74 -31.61 -4.94 -5.33
N ILE A 75 -30.44 -4.31 -5.22
CA ILE A 75 -29.82 -3.86 -3.95
C ILE A 75 -29.48 -2.39 -4.11
N ASP A 76 -29.92 -1.56 -3.16
CA ASP A 76 -29.62 -0.13 -3.16
C ASP A 76 -28.16 0.14 -2.78
N ASP A 77 -27.65 1.29 -3.24
CA ASP A 77 -26.24 1.68 -3.05
C ASP A 77 -25.87 1.92 -1.57
N GLU A 78 -26.81 2.35 -0.74
CA GLU A 78 -26.60 2.52 0.69
C GLU A 78 -26.40 1.17 1.39
N THR A 79 -27.18 0.14 0.99
CA THR A 79 -26.98 -1.22 1.50
C THR A 79 -25.64 -1.79 1.05
N ILE A 80 -25.25 -1.56 -0.22
CA ILE A 80 -23.92 -1.93 -0.73
C ILE A 80 -22.83 -1.23 0.09
N ARG A 81 -22.96 0.06 0.33
CA ARG A 81 -22.02 0.85 1.11
C ARG A 81 -21.85 0.29 2.53
N ARG A 82 -22.97 0.10 3.26
CA ARG A 82 -22.94 -0.42 4.62
C ARG A 82 -22.31 -1.82 4.69
N THR A 83 -22.70 -2.71 3.78
CA THR A 83 -22.15 -4.07 3.71
C THR A 83 -20.63 -4.01 3.45
N THR A 84 -20.20 -3.22 2.48
CA THR A 84 -18.77 -3.11 2.14
C THR A 84 -17.95 -2.53 3.29
N HIS A 85 -18.44 -1.50 3.97
CA HIS A 85 -17.73 -0.92 5.13
C HIS A 85 -17.65 -1.90 6.31
N ALA A 86 -18.71 -2.67 6.55
CA ALA A 86 -18.70 -3.70 7.60
C ALA A 86 -17.64 -4.78 7.29
N GLU A 87 -17.60 -5.27 6.05
CA GLU A 87 -16.62 -6.25 5.62
C GLU A 87 -15.18 -5.70 5.62
N ALA A 88 -15.00 -4.45 5.21
CA ALA A 88 -13.71 -3.79 5.28
C ALA A 88 -13.19 -3.68 6.72
N LYS A 89 -14.05 -3.28 7.64
CA LYS A 89 -13.73 -3.25 9.07
C LYS A 89 -13.41 -4.65 9.61
N ARG A 90 -14.22 -5.65 9.26
CA ARG A 90 -13.98 -7.05 9.65
C ARG A 90 -12.63 -7.54 9.13
N ALA A 91 -12.34 -7.36 7.85
CA ALA A 91 -11.06 -7.75 7.25
C ALA A 91 -9.87 -7.01 7.87
N SER A 92 -10.06 -5.76 8.29
CA SER A 92 -9.03 -5.00 8.99
C SER A 92 -8.72 -5.52 10.38
N VAL A 93 -9.73 -6.04 11.09
CA VAL A 93 -9.59 -6.65 12.43
C VAL A 93 -9.05 -8.09 12.31
N GLU A 94 -9.61 -8.88 11.39
CA GLU A 94 -9.23 -10.29 11.16
C GLU A 94 -7.97 -10.39 10.26
N ARG A 95 -6.95 -9.58 10.54
CA ARG A 95 -5.70 -9.55 9.76
C ARG A 95 -5.06 -10.91 9.49
N PRO A 96 -5.10 -11.89 10.41
CA PRO A 96 -4.53 -13.21 10.18
C PRO A 96 -5.06 -13.95 8.94
N THR A 97 -6.24 -13.56 8.43
CA THR A 97 -6.81 -14.16 7.21
C THR A 97 -6.23 -13.59 5.92
N ARG A 98 -5.45 -12.50 5.95
CA ARG A 98 -4.93 -11.83 4.74
C ARG A 98 -3.70 -12.52 4.18
N ALA A 99 -2.69 -12.68 5.03
CA ALA A 99 -1.49 -13.44 4.73
C ALA A 99 -1.17 -14.29 5.96
N ASP A 100 -1.22 -15.59 5.82
CA ASP A 100 -0.81 -16.50 6.87
C ASP A 100 0.69 -16.29 7.14
N ALA A 101 1.08 -16.18 8.41
CA ALA A 101 2.48 -16.02 8.80
C ALA A 101 3.36 -17.17 8.28
N THR A 102 2.83 -18.40 8.30
CA THR A 102 3.51 -19.58 7.75
C THR A 102 3.76 -19.45 6.25
N ARG A 103 2.77 -18.99 5.48
CA ARG A 103 2.92 -18.75 4.05
C ARG A 103 3.89 -17.60 3.77
N PHE A 104 3.82 -16.53 4.56
CA PHE A 104 4.74 -15.42 4.44
C PHE A 104 6.19 -15.86 4.72
N ALA A 105 6.40 -16.64 5.77
CA ALA A 105 7.73 -17.17 6.11
C ALA A 105 8.27 -18.13 5.05
N ALA A 106 7.40 -18.94 4.43
CA ALA A 106 7.76 -19.91 3.39
C ALA A 106 7.94 -19.30 2.00
N ALA A 107 7.43 -18.08 1.77
CA ALA A 107 7.52 -17.42 0.47
C ALA A 107 8.99 -17.04 0.16
N PRO A 108 9.45 -17.24 -1.09
CA PRO A 108 10.83 -16.91 -1.44
C PRO A 108 11.05 -15.39 -1.52
N GLY A 109 12.31 -14.99 -1.33
CA GLY A 109 12.78 -13.62 -1.49
C GLY A 109 13.01 -12.87 -0.18
N ALA A 110 13.71 -11.75 -0.29
CA ALA A 110 14.00 -10.85 0.81
C ALA A 110 12.74 -10.05 1.23
N ILE A 111 12.71 -9.61 2.47
CA ILE A 111 11.62 -8.78 2.99
C ILE A 111 11.87 -7.32 2.63
N GLU A 112 10.86 -6.71 2.02
CA GLU A 112 10.80 -5.28 1.77
C GLU A 112 9.61 -4.68 2.52
N ILE A 113 9.85 -3.59 3.23
CA ILE A 113 8.83 -2.76 3.87
C ILE A 113 8.85 -1.42 3.14
N LEU A 114 7.75 -1.10 2.45
CA LEU A 114 7.64 0.13 1.68
C LEU A 114 6.58 1.01 2.31
N ILE A 115 6.91 2.27 2.54
CA ILE A 115 6.05 3.20 3.26
C ILE A 115 5.93 4.49 2.48
N ASP A 116 4.69 4.98 2.33
CA ASP A 116 4.40 6.23 1.66
C ASP A 116 3.01 6.75 2.10
N ALA A 117 2.61 7.95 1.67
CA ALA A 117 1.31 8.53 1.93
C ALA A 117 0.64 9.06 0.66
N GLY A 118 -0.65 8.78 0.54
CA GLY A 118 -1.52 9.38 -0.47
C GLY A 118 -2.49 10.38 0.13
N LYS A 119 -3.01 11.31 -0.68
CA LYS A 119 -4.06 12.23 -0.23
C LYS A 119 -5.44 11.71 -0.59
N VAL A 120 -6.40 11.89 0.30
CA VAL A 120 -7.81 11.56 0.08
C VAL A 120 -8.70 12.70 0.59
N ASN A 121 -9.81 12.97 -0.11
CA ASN A 121 -10.78 13.97 0.31
C ASN A 121 -11.75 13.36 1.32
N THR A 122 -11.71 13.85 2.56
CA THR A 122 -12.62 13.44 3.62
C THR A 122 -13.72 14.46 3.83
N LEU A 123 -14.68 14.14 4.71
CA LEU A 123 -15.71 15.11 5.12
C LEU A 123 -15.11 16.34 5.84
N GLU A 124 -13.90 16.19 6.37
CA GLU A 124 -13.13 17.21 7.11
C GLU A 124 -12.08 17.90 6.22
N GLY A 125 -12.07 17.64 4.92
CA GLY A 125 -11.08 18.14 3.96
C GLY A 125 -10.05 17.09 3.53
N TRP A 126 -9.01 17.54 2.85
CA TRP A 126 -7.94 16.67 2.37
C TRP A 126 -7.07 16.17 3.53
N ARG A 127 -6.90 14.86 3.61
CA ARG A 127 -6.12 14.19 4.64
C ARG A 127 -5.11 13.23 3.99
N ASP A 128 -3.97 13.07 4.64
CA ASP A 128 -3.00 12.06 4.24
C ASP A 128 -3.43 10.69 4.78
N VAL A 129 -3.50 9.72 3.88
CA VAL A 129 -3.63 8.30 4.22
C VAL A 129 -2.27 7.65 4.08
N LYS A 130 -1.74 7.12 5.17
CA LYS A 130 -0.47 6.39 5.19
C LYS A 130 -0.71 4.97 4.74
N ILE A 131 0.23 4.45 3.95
CA ILE A 131 0.22 3.08 3.44
C ILE A 131 1.57 2.44 3.72
N GLY A 132 1.54 1.23 4.25
CA GLY A 132 2.69 0.35 4.40
C GLY A 132 2.43 -0.96 3.66
N LEU A 133 3.39 -1.38 2.86
CA LEU A 133 3.44 -2.70 2.27
C LEU A 133 4.52 -3.51 3.00
N VAL A 134 4.19 -4.73 3.40
CA VAL A 134 5.16 -5.72 3.86
C VAL A 134 5.12 -6.87 2.86
N LEU A 135 6.22 -7.12 2.18
CA LEU A 135 6.26 -8.07 1.07
C LEU A 135 7.57 -8.88 1.07
N ARG A 136 7.55 -10.01 0.35
CA ARG A 136 8.76 -10.71 -0.07
C ARG A 136 8.94 -10.60 -1.57
N ARG A 137 10.19 -10.45 -1.99
CA ARG A 137 10.57 -10.35 -3.40
C ARG A 137 11.88 -11.09 -3.64
N GLU A 138 11.89 -11.94 -4.65
CA GLU A 138 13.12 -12.55 -5.14
C GLU A 138 14.03 -11.50 -5.78
N ALA A 139 15.33 -11.73 -5.73
CA ALA A 139 16.28 -10.90 -6.44
C ALA A 139 16.00 -10.93 -7.95
N GLY A 140 16.03 -9.78 -8.58
CA GLY A 140 16.02 -9.66 -10.03
C GLY A 140 17.40 -9.95 -10.63
N CYS A 141 17.50 -9.81 -11.95
CA CYS A 141 18.81 -9.86 -12.59
C CYS A 141 19.72 -8.75 -12.05
N PRO A 142 20.99 -9.06 -11.72
CA PRO A 142 22.01 -8.05 -11.44
C PRO A 142 22.09 -7.00 -12.55
N ALA A 143 22.25 -5.74 -12.15
CA ALA A 143 22.32 -4.61 -13.08
C ALA A 143 23.43 -3.64 -12.66
N THR A 144 23.92 -2.87 -13.63
CA THR A 144 24.83 -1.76 -13.38
C THR A 144 24.09 -0.47 -13.14
N PRO A 145 24.72 0.58 -12.59
CA PRO A 145 24.15 1.92 -12.49
C PRO A 145 23.60 2.47 -13.82
N ALA A 146 24.22 2.15 -14.96
CA ALA A 146 23.74 2.57 -16.28
C ALA A 146 22.46 1.85 -16.74
N GLN A 147 22.08 0.75 -16.12
CA GLN A 147 20.90 -0.06 -16.44
C GLN A 147 19.76 0.10 -15.43
N TRP A 148 19.87 1.05 -14.52
CA TRP A 148 19.00 1.21 -13.37
C TRP A 148 17.51 1.36 -13.72
N ASP A 149 17.18 2.06 -14.81
CA ASP A 149 15.83 2.38 -15.27
C ASP A 149 15.26 1.34 -16.26
N THR A 150 16.11 0.55 -16.89
CA THR A 150 15.70 -0.48 -17.86
C THR A 150 15.51 -1.85 -17.24
N ARG A 151 16.09 -2.09 -16.07
CA ARG A 151 15.94 -3.38 -15.36
C ARG A 151 14.51 -3.60 -14.92
N ARG A 152 14.13 -4.87 -14.81
CA ARG A 152 12.84 -5.27 -14.26
C ARG A 152 13.04 -6.10 -13.00
N LEU A 153 12.28 -5.75 -11.97
CA LEU A 153 12.20 -6.54 -10.75
C LEU A 153 11.09 -7.58 -10.87
N PRO A 154 11.25 -8.77 -10.27
CA PRO A 154 10.15 -9.73 -10.12
C PRO A 154 8.98 -9.11 -9.36
N HIS A 155 7.77 -9.61 -9.62
CA HIS A 155 6.63 -9.29 -8.76
C HIS A 155 6.87 -9.81 -7.34
N PRO A 156 6.28 -9.18 -6.31
CA PRO A 156 6.27 -9.75 -4.97
C PRO A 156 5.71 -11.17 -4.99
N THR A 157 6.34 -12.08 -4.26
CA THR A 157 5.88 -13.46 -4.11
C THR A 157 4.72 -13.58 -3.13
N ILE A 158 4.69 -12.66 -2.16
CA ILE A 158 3.59 -12.44 -1.22
C ILE A 158 3.65 -11.01 -0.72
N GLN A 159 2.50 -10.40 -0.44
CA GLN A 159 2.43 -9.06 0.13
C GLN A 159 1.22 -8.88 1.02
N THR A 160 1.32 -7.92 1.94
CA THR A 160 0.20 -7.43 2.74
C THR A 160 0.24 -5.91 2.79
N THR A 161 -0.93 -5.31 2.98
CA THR A 161 -1.11 -3.86 3.00
C THR A 161 -1.71 -3.43 4.33
N VAL A 162 -1.16 -2.40 4.94
CA VAL A 162 -1.75 -1.66 6.05
C VAL A 162 -2.01 -0.23 5.60
N ALA A 163 -3.16 0.33 5.97
CA ALA A 163 -3.51 1.68 5.57
C ALA A 163 -4.35 2.37 6.65
N ALA A 164 -4.06 3.65 6.92
CA ALA A 164 -4.86 4.44 7.87
C ALA A 164 -4.68 5.96 7.69
N ILE A 165 -5.70 6.71 8.09
CA ILE A 165 -5.62 8.15 8.35
C ILE A 165 -5.41 8.33 9.85
N GLU A 166 -4.16 8.37 10.27
CA GLU A 166 -3.79 8.49 11.70
C GLU A 166 -2.44 9.17 11.86
N GLY A 167 -2.03 9.49 13.07
CA GLY A 167 -0.72 10.03 13.40
C GLY A 167 0.42 9.07 13.06
N CYS A 168 1.65 9.58 13.02
CA CYS A 168 2.80 8.75 12.65
C CYS A 168 3.09 7.67 13.70
N GLY A 169 2.86 7.95 14.99
CA GLY A 169 3.06 6.99 16.08
C GLY A 169 2.07 5.83 16.05
N GLU A 170 0.79 6.14 15.83
CA GLU A 170 -0.27 5.12 15.71
C GLU A 170 -0.01 4.25 14.48
N PHE A 171 0.39 4.89 13.36
CA PHE A 171 0.72 4.14 12.14
C PHE A 171 1.96 3.25 12.33
N ALA A 172 2.98 3.71 13.04
CA ALA A 172 4.14 2.89 13.40
C ALA A 172 3.72 1.66 14.22
N THR A 173 2.81 1.83 15.19
CA THR A 173 2.26 0.72 15.97
C THR A 173 1.52 -0.28 15.09
N ARG A 174 0.76 0.20 14.10
CA ARG A 174 0.05 -0.64 13.13
C ARG A 174 0.99 -1.43 12.22
N VAL A 175 2.03 -0.78 11.69
CA VAL A 175 3.05 -1.46 10.87
C VAL A 175 3.81 -2.48 11.69
N ARG A 176 4.18 -2.14 12.94
CA ARG A 176 4.83 -3.09 13.86
C ARG A 176 3.96 -4.31 14.12
N ALA A 177 2.69 -4.12 14.45
CA ALA A 177 1.77 -5.24 14.69
C ALA A 177 1.69 -6.17 13.47
N GLU A 178 1.74 -5.64 12.25
CA GLU A 178 1.74 -6.44 11.03
C GLU A 178 3.08 -7.15 10.80
N THR A 179 4.21 -6.46 10.98
CA THR A 179 5.54 -7.08 10.86
C THR A 179 5.78 -8.16 11.91
N ASP A 180 5.33 -7.95 13.14
CA ASP A 180 5.43 -8.94 14.22
C ASP A 180 4.57 -10.17 13.93
N ARG A 181 3.33 -9.96 13.46
CA ARG A 181 2.43 -11.04 13.03
C ARG A 181 3.03 -11.91 11.93
N LEU A 182 3.77 -11.31 11.01
CA LEU A 182 4.42 -11.99 9.89
C LEU A 182 5.82 -12.51 10.24
N HIS A 183 6.29 -12.28 11.46
CA HIS A 183 7.67 -12.55 11.89
C HIS A 183 8.73 -11.87 11.00
N ALA A 184 8.36 -10.76 10.36
CA ALA A 184 9.20 -10.05 9.40
C ALA A 184 10.40 -9.34 10.06
N THR A 185 10.34 -9.07 11.37
CA THR A 185 11.41 -8.39 12.13
C THR A 185 12.56 -9.32 12.54
N SER A 186 12.37 -10.63 12.53
CA SER A 186 13.37 -11.62 12.91
C SER A 186 14.24 -12.10 11.74
N ASP A 187 13.90 -11.71 10.50
CA ASP A 187 14.62 -12.14 9.32
C ASP A 187 15.86 -11.27 9.07
N THR A 188 16.90 -11.89 8.53
CA THR A 188 18.09 -11.17 8.07
C THR A 188 17.86 -10.66 6.64
N GLY A 189 18.25 -9.42 6.35
CA GLY A 189 18.12 -8.85 5.00
C GLY A 189 16.82 -8.08 4.76
N VAL A 190 16.16 -7.60 5.82
CA VAL A 190 15.02 -6.69 5.69
C VAL A 190 15.46 -5.33 5.15
N SER A 191 14.72 -4.80 4.21
CA SER A 191 14.93 -3.45 3.67
C SER A 191 13.69 -2.57 3.90
N VAL A 192 13.90 -1.31 4.25
CA VAL A 192 12.84 -0.28 4.25
C VAL A 192 13.12 0.72 3.13
N LEU A 193 12.11 0.95 2.28
CA LEU A 193 12.20 1.89 1.17
C LEU A 193 11.14 3.01 1.31
N GLY A 194 11.54 4.25 1.06
CA GLY A 194 10.65 5.41 1.16
C GLY A 194 11.22 6.67 0.50
N ASP A 195 10.40 7.70 0.42
CA ASP A 195 10.64 8.96 -0.32
C ASP A 195 11.52 10.01 0.37
N GLY A 196 12.08 9.73 1.50
CA GLY A 196 12.91 10.69 2.23
C GLY A 196 12.16 11.49 3.30
N ALA A 197 10.85 11.36 3.42
CA ALA A 197 10.09 12.00 4.49
C ALA A 197 10.53 11.51 5.87
N GLU A 198 10.81 12.43 6.77
CA GLU A 198 11.40 12.12 8.08
C GLU A 198 10.57 11.14 8.91
N TRP A 199 9.25 11.23 8.82
CA TRP A 199 8.35 10.34 9.55
C TRP A 199 8.49 8.86 9.15
N ILE A 200 8.86 8.56 7.90
CA ILE A 200 9.11 7.20 7.41
C ILE A 200 10.33 6.62 8.12
N TRP A 201 11.40 7.40 8.21
CA TRP A 201 12.65 6.95 8.82
C TRP A 201 12.55 6.82 10.35
N ASN A 202 11.80 7.70 10.98
CA ASN A 202 11.46 7.58 12.40
C ASN A 202 10.65 6.30 12.67
N LEU A 203 9.66 6.01 11.81
CA LEU A 203 8.89 4.77 11.86
C LEU A 203 9.81 3.54 11.65
N ALA A 204 10.64 3.56 10.62
CA ALA A 204 11.56 2.46 10.32
C ALA A 204 12.50 2.16 11.49
N GLY A 205 13.07 3.19 12.11
CA GLY A 205 13.91 3.06 13.30
C GLY A 205 13.20 2.46 14.52
N ILE A 206 11.89 2.66 14.63
CA ILE A 206 11.05 2.05 15.68
C ILE A 206 10.69 0.61 15.33
N VAL A 207 10.24 0.33 14.11
CA VAL A 207 9.67 -0.96 13.72
C VAL A 207 10.75 -2.00 13.42
N VAL A 208 11.76 -1.63 12.65
CA VAL A 208 12.84 -2.51 12.16
C VAL A 208 14.20 -1.81 12.20
N PRO A 209 14.74 -1.51 13.38
CA PRO A 209 15.96 -0.70 13.53
C PRO A 209 17.20 -1.30 12.85
N GLN A 210 17.21 -2.62 12.63
CA GLN A 210 18.30 -3.35 11.97
C GLN A 210 18.17 -3.44 10.44
N ALA A 211 17.06 -2.95 9.87
CA ALA A 211 16.84 -3.04 8.44
C ALA A 211 17.78 -2.12 7.64
N ALA A 212 18.10 -2.51 6.41
CA ALA A 212 18.73 -1.62 5.46
C ALA A 212 17.72 -0.55 5.02
N HIS A 213 18.04 0.72 5.21
CA HIS A 213 17.21 1.83 4.78
C HIS A 213 17.64 2.29 3.38
N VAL A 214 16.68 2.49 2.47
CA VAL A 214 16.93 2.85 1.07
C VAL A 214 16.06 4.05 0.71
N LEU A 215 16.69 5.16 0.40
CA LEU A 215 15.99 6.32 -0.17
C LEU A 215 15.52 5.97 -1.57
N ASP A 216 14.27 6.27 -1.89
CA ASP A 216 13.76 6.05 -3.25
C ASP A 216 14.64 6.75 -4.29
N VAL A 217 15.08 5.97 -5.27
CA VAL A 217 16.00 6.46 -6.30
C VAL A 217 15.38 7.57 -7.16
N TYR A 218 14.09 7.47 -7.48
CA TYR A 218 13.43 8.49 -8.30
C TYR A 218 13.37 9.82 -7.57
N HIS A 219 13.01 9.83 -6.28
CA HIS A 219 13.02 11.03 -5.44
C HIS A 219 14.43 11.60 -5.29
N ALA A 220 15.43 10.74 -5.06
CA ALA A 220 16.82 11.19 -4.98
C ALA A 220 17.27 11.88 -6.28
N LEU A 221 16.99 11.27 -7.43
CA LEU A 221 17.39 11.80 -8.73
C LEU A 221 16.55 13.00 -9.17
N GLU A 222 15.31 13.12 -8.71
CA GLU A 222 14.46 14.31 -8.89
C GLU A 222 15.05 15.52 -8.20
N HIS A 223 15.46 15.40 -6.94
CA HIS A 223 16.13 16.47 -6.21
C HIS A 223 17.42 16.96 -6.88
N VAL A 224 18.24 16.02 -7.42
CA VAL A 224 19.42 16.37 -8.22
C VAL A 224 19.03 17.16 -9.47
N GLY A 225 17.97 16.68 -10.17
CA GLY A 225 17.47 17.33 -11.36
C GLY A 225 16.90 18.72 -11.12
N ASP A 226 16.20 18.92 -10.03
CA ASP A 226 15.59 20.21 -9.69
C ASP A 226 16.65 21.25 -9.27
N ALA A 227 17.68 20.84 -8.52
CA ALA A 227 18.82 21.70 -8.24
C ALA A 227 19.58 22.09 -9.51
N ALA A 228 19.81 21.15 -10.42
CA ALA A 228 20.45 21.45 -11.71
C ALA A 228 19.63 22.43 -12.55
N LYS A 229 18.30 22.28 -12.61
CA LYS A 229 17.42 23.23 -13.32
C LYS A 229 17.41 24.62 -12.69
N ALA A 230 17.44 24.70 -11.37
CA ALA A 230 17.41 25.97 -10.65
C ALA A 230 18.71 26.77 -10.88
N ILE A 231 19.86 26.11 -10.94
CA ILE A 231 21.18 26.78 -11.10
C ILE A 231 21.50 27.07 -12.57
N TRP A 232 21.31 26.11 -13.47
CA TRP A 232 21.74 26.24 -14.88
C TRP A 232 20.57 26.52 -15.84
N GLY A 233 19.36 26.67 -15.35
CA GLY A 233 18.17 27.02 -16.13
C GLY A 233 17.43 25.81 -16.70
N VAL A 234 16.09 25.92 -16.69
CA VAL A 234 15.21 24.86 -17.18
C VAL A 234 15.42 24.64 -18.68
N GLY A 235 15.70 23.40 -19.09
CA GLY A 235 15.80 22.99 -20.47
C GLY A 235 17.13 23.35 -21.20
N THR A 236 18.08 23.97 -20.49
CA THR A 236 19.41 24.27 -21.07
C THR A 236 20.28 23.03 -21.17
N GLU A 237 21.24 23.02 -22.05
CA GLU A 237 22.22 21.92 -22.18
C GLU A 237 23.09 21.80 -20.92
N ALA A 238 23.46 22.92 -20.29
CA ALA A 238 24.18 22.92 -19.02
C ALA A 238 23.38 22.22 -17.91
N SER A 239 22.09 22.54 -17.77
CA SER A 239 21.20 21.87 -16.80
C SER A 239 21.10 20.38 -17.07
N LYS A 240 20.93 19.96 -18.31
CA LYS A 240 20.86 18.54 -18.68
C LYS A 240 22.16 17.81 -18.35
N ALA A 241 23.31 18.40 -18.70
CA ALA A 241 24.61 17.81 -18.44
C ALA A 241 24.87 17.65 -16.91
N GLN A 242 24.57 18.67 -16.12
CA GLN A 242 24.70 18.62 -14.67
C GLN A 242 23.76 17.61 -14.04
N MET A 243 22.50 17.52 -14.49
CA MET A 243 21.54 16.54 -14.02
C MET A 243 22.02 15.11 -14.32
N GLU A 244 22.54 14.85 -15.52
CA GLU A 244 23.01 13.52 -15.91
C GLU A 244 24.28 13.14 -15.14
N SER A 245 25.24 14.06 -14.99
CA SER A 245 26.46 13.87 -14.21
C SER A 245 26.15 13.59 -12.73
N GLY A 246 25.25 14.38 -12.12
CA GLY A 246 24.85 14.19 -10.72
C GLY A 246 24.13 12.86 -10.50
N ARG A 247 23.20 12.48 -11.41
CA ARG A 247 22.52 11.19 -11.38
C ARG A 247 23.49 10.02 -11.48
N ALA A 248 24.41 10.07 -12.44
CA ALA A 248 25.43 9.03 -12.62
C ALA A 248 26.30 8.88 -11.37
N ALA A 249 26.72 9.99 -10.78
CA ALA A 249 27.53 9.99 -9.56
C ALA A 249 26.79 9.36 -8.35
N VAL A 250 25.54 9.75 -8.13
CA VAL A 250 24.70 9.20 -7.05
C VAL A 250 24.44 7.69 -7.26
N LEU A 251 24.10 7.28 -8.48
CA LEU A 251 23.84 5.88 -8.79
C LEU A 251 25.07 4.98 -8.65
N ALA A 252 26.24 5.47 -9.04
CA ALA A 252 27.47 4.67 -9.03
C ALA A 252 28.13 4.59 -7.65
N GLU A 253 28.15 5.69 -6.89
CA GLU A 253 28.96 5.80 -5.68
C GLU A 253 28.15 6.34 -4.47
N GLY A 254 26.83 6.48 -4.60
CA GLY A 254 25.96 6.92 -3.53
C GLY A 254 26.39 8.28 -2.95
N LYS A 255 26.58 8.31 -1.63
CA LYS A 255 27.00 9.53 -0.91
C LYS A 255 28.32 10.11 -1.41
N VAL A 256 29.32 9.28 -1.66
CA VAL A 256 30.66 9.73 -2.08
C VAL A 256 30.59 10.38 -3.47
N GLY A 257 29.86 9.78 -4.39
CA GLY A 257 29.64 10.35 -5.71
C GLY A 257 28.87 11.66 -5.67
N LEU A 258 27.85 11.75 -4.82
CA LEU A 258 27.10 12.98 -4.60
C LEU A 258 27.99 14.12 -4.08
N GLU A 259 28.78 13.86 -3.04
CA GLU A 259 29.66 14.86 -2.42
C GLU A 259 30.71 15.36 -3.43
N ARG A 260 31.29 14.46 -4.23
CA ARG A 260 32.22 14.82 -5.32
C ARG A 260 31.53 15.67 -6.38
N TRP A 261 30.34 15.28 -6.84
CA TRP A 261 29.58 16.05 -7.82
C TRP A 261 29.19 17.42 -7.28
N LEU A 262 28.70 17.53 -6.04
CA LEU A 262 28.37 18.81 -5.42
C LEU A 262 29.58 19.74 -5.37
N GLY A 263 30.77 19.24 -5.03
CA GLY A 263 32.00 20.03 -5.01
C GLY A 263 32.32 20.63 -6.39
N ALA A 264 32.19 19.86 -7.46
CA ALA A 264 32.34 20.34 -8.83
C ALA A 264 31.22 21.32 -9.21
N ALA A 265 29.98 20.99 -8.90
CA ALA A 265 28.79 21.80 -9.19
C ALA A 265 28.87 23.21 -8.57
N PHE A 266 29.32 23.30 -7.31
CA PHE A 266 29.53 24.62 -6.67
C PHE A 266 30.59 25.47 -7.35
N ALA A 267 31.64 24.86 -7.91
CA ALA A 267 32.69 25.58 -8.64
C ALA A 267 32.22 26.06 -10.05
N GLU A 268 31.18 25.45 -10.59
CA GLU A 268 30.63 25.74 -11.91
C GLU A 268 29.34 26.58 -11.89
N VAL A 269 28.95 27.11 -10.71
CA VAL A 269 27.79 28.01 -10.59
C VAL A 269 28.02 29.26 -11.46
N PRO A 270 27.09 29.62 -12.37
CA PRO A 270 27.24 30.82 -13.19
C PRO A 270 27.30 32.09 -12.35
N GLU A 271 28.08 33.06 -12.81
CA GLU A 271 28.23 34.35 -12.12
C GLU A 271 26.87 35.04 -11.93
N GLY A 272 26.61 35.50 -10.69
CA GLY A 272 25.35 36.14 -10.31
C GLY A 272 24.19 35.19 -9.98
N ILE A 273 24.40 33.89 -10.05
CA ILE A 273 23.41 32.90 -9.58
C ILE A 273 23.69 32.50 -8.15
N ASP A 274 22.63 32.52 -7.31
CA ASP A 274 22.69 32.05 -5.92
C ASP A 274 22.74 30.51 -5.88
N PRO A 275 23.72 29.90 -5.21
CA PRO A 275 23.82 28.45 -5.09
C PRO A 275 22.85 27.83 -4.04
N GLU A 276 21.84 28.55 -3.57
CA GLU A 276 20.92 28.10 -2.52
C GLU A 276 20.34 26.70 -2.79
N SER A 277 20.00 26.40 -4.06
CA SER A 277 19.46 25.09 -4.43
C SER A 277 20.46 23.95 -4.27
N LEU A 278 21.75 24.19 -4.48
CA LEU A 278 22.79 23.19 -4.19
C LEU A 278 23.01 23.03 -2.68
N VAL A 279 22.93 24.12 -1.92
CA VAL A 279 23.00 24.08 -0.44
C VAL A 279 21.82 23.28 0.12
N ALA A 280 20.61 23.54 -0.36
CA ALA A 280 19.41 22.80 0.03
C ALA A 280 19.52 21.31 -0.34
N LEU A 281 20.05 20.99 -1.52
CA LEU A 281 20.30 19.62 -1.95
C LEU A 281 21.30 18.91 -1.04
N ALA A 282 22.41 19.56 -0.71
CA ALA A 282 23.41 19.02 0.21
C ALA A 282 22.80 18.74 1.60
N ALA A 283 22.01 19.69 2.12
CA ALA A 283 21.32 19.55 3.40
C ALA A 283 20.27 18.42 3.38
N TYR A 284 19.56 18.23 2.27
CA TYR A 284 18.64 17.09 2.10
C TYR A 284 19.38 15.76 2.21
N PHE A 285 20.42 15.56 1.42
CA PHE A 285 21.16 14.29 1.43
C PHE A 285 21.98 14.04 2.70
N ALA A 286 22.37 15.09 3.41
CA ALA A 286 23.03 14.95 4.72
C ALA A 286 22.16 14.20 5.75
N LYS A 287 20.83 14.20 5.57
CA LYS A 287 19.88 13.42 6.38
C LYS A 287 19.83 11.93 5.99
N HIS A 288 20.46 11.55 4.87
CA HIS A 288 20.37 10.20 4.29
C HIS A 288 21.73 9.53 4.06
N PRO A 289 22.71 9.61 5.00
CA PRO A 289 24.10 9.26 4.72
C PRO A 289 24.34 7.78 4.39
N THR A 290 23.44 6.88 4.79
CA THR A 290 23.55 5.42 4.63
C THR A 290 22.50 4.82 3.72
N ARG A 291 21.69 5.67 3.03
CA ARG A 291 20.49 5.22 2.29
C ARG A 291 20.65 5.23 0.78
N LEU A 292 21.87 5.42 0.28
CA LEU A 292 22.20 5.67 -1.13
C LEU A 292 23.04 4.55 -1.77
N ASP A 293 23.06 3.35 -1.22
CA ASP A 293 23.78 2.21 -1.80
C ASP A 293 23.03 1.63 -2.99
N TYR A 294 22.88 2.39 -4.05
CA TYR A 294 22.19 1.93 -5.25
C TYR A 294 23.02 0.94 -6.05
N ALA A 295 24.33 1.16 -6.20
CA ALA A 295 25.20 0.28 -6.96
C ALA A 295 25.27 -1.14 -6.39
N GLY A 296 25.45 -1.27 -5.06
CA GLY A 296 25.48 -2.55 -4.38
C GLY A 296 24.15 -3.28 -4.50
N ARG A 297 23.03 -2.57 -4.33
CA ARG A 297 21.69 -3.14 -4.46
C ARG A 297 21.37 -3.56 -5.90
N LEU A 298 21.77 -2.76 -6.89
CA LEU A 298 21.63 -3.12 -8.31
C LEU A 298 22.40 -4.39 -8.65
N ALA A 299 23.65 -4.48 -8.22
CA ALA A 299 24.49 -5.68 -8.39
C ALA A 299 23.91 -6.92 -7.70
N ALA A 300 23.20 -6.74 -6.58
CA ALA A 300 22.49 -7.80 -5.86
C ALA A 300 21.08 -8.10 -6.41
N GLY A 301 20.61 -7.41 -7.45
CA GLY A 301 19.26 -7.56 -7.98
C GLY A 301 18.15 -7.05 -7.05
N GLN A 302 18.48 -6.24 -6.05
CA GLN A 302 17.55 -5.75 -5.02
C GLN A 302 16.85 -4.45 -5.44
N SER A 303 15.74 -4.13 -4.80
CA SER A 303 14.98 -2.89 -5.02
C SER A 303 15.77 -1.64 -4.60
N ILE A 304 15.72 -0.60 -5.42
CA ILE A 304 16.29 0.73 -5.15
C ILE A 304 15.24 1.84 -5.13
N GLY A 305 13.98 1.49 -5.35
CA GLY A 305 12.87 2.42 -5.41
C GLY A 305 11.61 1.89 -4.75
N SER A 306 10.73 2.80 -4.39
CA SER A 306 9.46 2.55 -3.70
C SER A 306 8.27 2.31 -4.65
N GLY A 307 8.50 2.05 -5.93
CA GLY A 307 7.47 1.94 -6.96
C GLY A 307 6.30 1.00 -6.63
N ALA A 308 6.51 -0.03 -5.78
CA ALA A 308 5.43 -0.91 -5.36
C ALA A 308 4.39 -0.19 -4.47
N VAL A 309 4.82 0.64 -3.50
CA VAL A 309 3.88 1.41 -2.66
C VAL A 309 3.24 2.56 -3.45
N GLU A 310 3.97 3.20 -4.36
CA GLU A 310 3.39 4.18 -5.28
C GLU A 310 2.32 3.54 -6.17
N GLY A 311 2.59 2.36 -6.72
CA GLY A 311 1.63 1.55 -7.46
C GLY A 311 0.40 1.21 -6.62
N SER A 312 0.59 0.84 -5.35
CA SER A 312 -0.49 0.60 -4.40
C SER A 312 -1.33 1.87 -4.15
N ILE A 313 -0.70 3.04 -4.00
CA ILE A 313 -1.41 4.32 -3.87
C ILE A 313 -2.23 4.61 -5.13
N LYS A 314 -1.64 4.46 -6.32
CA LYS A 314 -2.36 4.65 -7.59
C LYS A 314 -3.58 3.72 -7.67
N GLN A 315 -3.40 2.44 -7.40
CA GLN A 315 -4.47 1.44 -7.47
C GLN A 315 -5.52 1.63 -6.37
N ASN A 316 -5.10 1.66 -5.12
CA ASN A 316 -6.01 1.54 -3.98
C ASN A 316 -6.59 2.88 -3.51
N VAL A 317 -5.84 3.99 -3.68
CA VAL A 317 -6.29 5.33 -3.29
C VAL A 317 -6.83 6.10 -4.50
N ASN A 318 -5.99 6.33 -5.53
CA ASN A 318 -6.34 7.25 -6.59
C ASN A 318 -7.51 6.74 -7.43
N LEU A 319 -7.46 5.50 -7.91
CA LEU A 319 -8.52 4.93 -8.76
C LEU A 319 -9.83 4.72 -8.02
N ARG A 320 -9.81 4.44 -6.72
CA ARG A 320 -11.02 4.15 -5.96
C ARG A 320 -11.56 5.35 -5.18
N LEU A 321 -10.69 6.09 -4.51
CA LEU A 321 -11.11 7.09 -3.52
C LEU A 321 -11.07 8.53 -4.04
N LYS A 322 -10.25 8.83 -5.08
CA LYS A 322 -10.15 10.18 -5.66
C LYS A 322 -11.08 10.39 -6.87
N ARG A 323 -12.26 9.77 -6.86
CA ARG A 323 -13.25 10.05 -7.91
C ARG A 323 -13.83 11.44 -7.74
N SER A 324 -14.23 12.07 -8.86
CA SER A 324 -14.85 13.40 -8.84
C SER A 324 -16.03 13.45 -7.86
N GLY A 325 -16.02 14.42 -6.96
CA GLY A 325 -17.05 14.61 -5.94
C GLY A 325 -17.00 13.62 -4.75
N ALA A 326 -16.13 12.63 -4.76
CA ALA A 326 -16.04 11.66 -3.67
C ALA A 326 -15.51 12.33 -2.38
N ARG A 327 -16.19 12.08 -1.28
CA ARG A 327 -15.80 12.50 0.08
C ARG A 327 -16.03 11.32 1.03
N TRP A 328 -15.08 11.10 1.93
CA TRP A 328 -15.06 9.91 2.78
C TRP A 328 -15.09 10.26 4.26
N LYS A 329 -15.70 9.42 5.08
CA LYS A 329 -15.41 9.43 6.51
C LYS A 329 -14.03 8.81 6.71
N ALA A 330 -13.16 9.49 7.47
CA ALA A 330 -11.78 9.08 7.69
C ALA A 330 -11.66 7.61 8.18
N GLU A 331 -12.55 7.19 9.05
CA GLU A 331 -12.61 5.85 9.64
C GLU A 331 -12.83 4.71 8.63
N HIS A 332 -13.40 5.01 7.45
CA HIS A 332 -13.66 4.00 6.41
C HIS A 332 -12.54 3.88 5.38
N VAL A 333 -11.63 4.86 5.32
CA VAL A 333 -10.62 4.95 4.27
C VAL A 333 -9.61 3.80 4.37
N GLY A 334 -8.95 3.66 5.50
CA GLY A 334 -7.94 2.61 5.71
C GLY A 334 -8.50 1.21 5.48
N PRO A 335 -9.57 0.80 6.20
CA PRO A 335 -10.16 -0.52 6.01
C PRO A 335 -10.59 -0.80 4.56
N LEU A 336 -11.13 0.19 3.83
CA LEU A 336 -11.52 0.01 2.43
C LEU A 336 -10.31 -0.19 1.51
N ILE A 337 -9.22 0.53 1.74
CA ILE A 337 -7.95 0.34 1.02
C ILE A 337 -7.42 -1.07 1.25
N GLU A 338 -7.41 -1.52 2.49
CA GLU A 338 -6.96 -2.86 2.88
C GLU A 338 -7.81 -3.97 2.26
N LEU A 339 -9.14 -3.80 2.27
CA LEU A 339 -10.05 -4.75 1.63
C LEU A 339 -9.86 -4.80 0.10
N ARG A 340 -9.63 -3.61 -0.52
CA ARG A 340 -9.35 -3.53 -1.95
C ARG A 340 -8.00 -4.18 -2.30
N ALA A 341 -6.95 -3.91 -1.54
CA ALA A 341 -5.65 -4.55 -1.75
C ALA A 341 -5.77 -6.07 -1.63
N LEU A 342 -6.48 -6.56 -0.60
CA LEU A 342 -6.73 -7.97 -0.40
C LEU A 342 -7.53 -8.60 -1.56
N SER A 343 -8.40 -7.85 -2.24
CA SER A 343 -9.19 -8.38 -3.35
C SER A 343 -8.35 -8.75 -4.59
N HIS A 344 -7.13 -8.27 -4.65
CA HIS A 344 -6.15 -8.61 -5.71
C HIS A 344 -5.17 -9.72 -5.30
N GLU A 345 -5.29 -10.23 -4.05
CA GLU A 345 -4.42 -11.26 -3.51
C GLU A 345 -5.13 -12.62 -3.46
N PRO A 346 -4.38 -13.73 -3.54
CA PRO A 346 -4.95 -15.07 -3.38
C PRO A 346 -5.70 -15.27 -2.05
N GLU A 347 -5.29 -14.53 -1.02
CA GLU A 347 -5.88 -14.53 0.33
C GLU A 347 -7.32 -14.01 0.37
N TRP A 348 -7.77 -13.35 -0.68
CA TRP A 348 -9.17 -12.92 -0.81
C TRP A 348 -10.17 -14.04 -0.53
N GLN A 349 -9.88 -15.25 -1.02
CA GLN A 349 -10.78 -16.40 -0.81
C GLN A 349 -10.88 -16.78 0.67
N ASN A 350 -9.78 -16.68 1.42
CA ASN A 350 -9.74 -17.06 2.84
C ASN A 350 -10.70 -16.21 3.70
N LEU A 351 -10.88 -14.94 3.33
CA LEU A 351 -11.82 -14.04 4.03
C LEU A 351 -13.28 -14.54 3.97
N TRP A 352 -13.62 -15.39 3.01
CA TRP A 352 -15.00 -15.80 2.72
C TRP A 352 -15.27 -17.26 3.01
N THR A 353 -14.26 -18.07 3.22
CA THR A 353 -14.37 -19.52 3.46
C THR A 353 -14.31 -19.87 4.94
N ALA A 354 -13.86 -18.98 5.81
CA ALA A 354 -13.86 -19.19 7.26
C ALA A 354 -15.28 -19.04 7.81
N VAL A 355 -15.88 -20.14 8.18
CA VAL A 355 -17.03 -20.26 9.09
C VAL A 355 -16.68 -21.31 10.14
#